data_1c75dd92c149b190a90e8fd35caf362f
#
_entry.id   1c75dd92c149b190a90e8fd35caf362f
#
_cell.length_a   1.000
_cell.length_b   1.000
_cell.length_c   1.000
_cell.angle_alpha   90.00
_cell.angle_beta   90.00
_cell.angle_gamma   90.00
#
_symmetry.space_group_name_H-M   'P 1'
#
loop_
_entity.id
_entity.type
_entity.pdbx_description
1 polymer ?
#
loop_
_entity_poly.entity_id
_entity_poly.type
_entity_poly.pdbx_seq_one_letter_code
_entity_poly.pdbx_strand_id
1 'polypeptide(L)'
;GICHGGNAHLASAYLARGDGPISESEDPYLGSSGVYHSGLTPLAFITDVRYLPNNADVIKQAINEHGALYTNLHVADSESGETYDEYMNSDYTYYYNGEEPTNHAVTLVGWDNNKFVNGAPGYGAWICKNSWGNTWGENGYFYISYYDTKVNEEVAFWPNRIEYKENLKI
;
A
#
# COMPACT_ATOMS: atom_id res chain seq x y z
N GLY A 1 -2.92 -2.63 20.80
CA GLY A 1 -1.46 -2.78 20.73
C GLY A 1 -0.92 -2.26 19.40
N ILE A 2 0.38 -2.07 19.32
CA ILE A 2 1.09 -1.53 18.14
C ILE A 2 1.06 -2.44 16.90
N CYS A 3 0.63 -3.68 17.04
CA CYS A 3 0.56 -4.68 15.96
C CYS A 3 -0.87 -4.96 15.47
N HIS A 4 -1.78 -4.01 15.56
CA HIS A 4 -3.16 -4.18 15.06
C HIS A 4 -3.34 -3.75 13.60
N GLY A 5 -2.25 -3.64 12.84
CA GLY A 5 -2.30 -3.16 11.47
C GLY A 5 -2.63 -1.67 11.36
N GLY A 6 -2.97 -1.22 10.14
CA GLY A 6 -3.30 0.16 9.82
C GLY A 6 -4.13 0.25 8.55
N ASN A 7 -4.54 1.48 8.22
CA ASN A 7 -5.24 1.82 7.00
C ASN A 7 -4.92 3.26 6.59
N ALA A 8 -5.40 3.71 5.43
CA ALA A 8 -5.14 5.06 4.95
C ALA A 8 -5.67 6.15 5.89
N HIS A 9 -6.78 5.91 6.60
CA HIS A 9 -7.33 6.89 7.56
C HIS A 9 -6.41 7.08 8.76
N LEU A 10 -5.86 6.00 9.33
CA LEU A 10 -4.89 6.07 10.43
C LEU A 10 -3.60 6.75 9.99
N ALA A 11 -3.08 6.42 8.80
CA ALA A 11 -1.93 7.08 8.21
C ALA A 11 -2.18 8.58 8.01
N SER A 12 -3.35 8.94 7.45
CA SER A 12 -3.74 10.34 7.25
C SER A 12 -3.85 11.11 8.57
N ALA A 13 -4.42 10.49 9.60
CA ALA A 13 -4.52 11.11 10.93
C ALA A 13 -3.14 11.33 11.56
N TYR A 14 -2.22 10.39 11.42
CA TYR A 14 -0.84 10.53 11.86
C TYR A 14 -0.12 11.66 11.13
N LEU A 15 -0.21 11.69 9.80
CA LEU A 15 0.42 12.71 8.97
C LEU A 15 -0.18 14.10 9.20
N ALA A 16 -1.50 14.21 9.41
CA ALA A 16 -2.19 15.47 9.65
C ALA A 16 -1.84 16.12 11.00
N ARG A 17 -1.38 15.34 11.97
CA ARG A 17 -0.88 15.88 13.25
C ARG A 17 0.50 16.53 13.12
N GLY A 18 1.18 16.33 12.00
CA GLY A 18 2.53 16.84 11.79
C GLY A 18 3.63 16.02 12.49
N ASP A 19 3.35 14.78 12.88
CA ASP A 19 4.28 13.89 13.56
C ASP A 19 5.19 13.08 12.63
N GLY A 20 5.00 13.14 11.35
CA GLY A 20 5.80 12.38 10.38
C GLY A 20 5.46 12.70 8.93
N PRO A 21 6.11 12.05 7.96
CA PRO A 21 6.98 10.87 8.09
C PRO A 21 8.34 11.18 8.73
N ILE A 22 8.86 10.20 9.46
CA ILE A 22 10.19 10.23 10.09
C ILE A 22 11.15 9.41 9.22
N SER A 23 12.45 9.73 9.25
CA SER A 23 13.45 8.94 8.53
C SER A 23 13.64 7.57 9.19
N GLU A 24 13.86 6.54 8.38
CA GLU A 24 14.18 5.19 8.84
C GLU A 24 15.44 5.15 9.73
N SER A 25 16.37 6.09 9.52
CA SER A 25 17.59 6.19 10.33
C SER A 25 17.35 6.74 11.74
N GLU A 26 16.29 7.55 11.93
CA GLU A 26 15.95 8.11 13.26
C GLU A 26 14.98 7.20 14.02
N ASP A 27 14.11 6.48 13.31
CA ASP A 27 13.15 5.54 13.90
C ASP A 27 13.09 4.24 13.07
N PRO A 28 14.10 3.36 13.22
CA PRO A 28 14.20 2.14 12.44
C PRO A 28 13.04 1.18 12.71
N TYR A 29 12.52 0.53 11.67
CA TYR A 29 11.54 -0.53 11.82
C TYR A 29 12.14 -1.76 12.51
N LEU A 30 11.75 -2.02 13.74
CA LEU A 30 12.26 -3.12 14.58
C LEU A 30 11.32 -4.34 14.64
N GLY A 31 10.32 -4.41 13.79
CA GLY A 31 9.35 -5.50 13.79
C GLY A 31 8.40 -5.47 14.99
N SER A 32 8.42 -6.49 15.83
CA SER A 32 7.46 -6.67 16.92
C SER A 32 7.66 -5.77 18.15
N SER A 33 8.75 -5.02 18.23
CA SER A 33 9.15 -4.26 19.44
C SER A 33 8.91 -2.75 19.34
N GLY A 34 7.97 -2.29 18.49
CA GLY A 34 7.70 -0.88 18.29
C GLY A 34 7.51 -0.11 19.59
N VAL A 35 8.46 0.71 19.94
CA VAL A 35 8.37 1.70 21.02
C VAL A 35 8.04 3.02 20.36
N TYR A 36 7.01 3.70 20.83
CA TYR A 36 6.75 5.06 20.36
C TYR A 36 7.86 6.00 20.84
N HIS A 37 8.55 6.63 19.90
CA HIS A 37 9.53 7.67 20.18
C HIS A 37 8.88 9.03 19.93
N SER A 38 8.90 9.89 20.94
CA SER A 38 8.41 11.27 20.85
C SER A 38 9.55 12.24 20.54
N GLY A 39 9.23 13.36 19.91
CA GLY A 39 10.19 14.45 19.67
C GLY A 39 11.13 14.22 18.49
N LEU A 40 10.82 13.26 17.62
CA LEU A 40 11.52 13.06 16.35
C LEU A 40 11.16 14.18 15.36
N THR A 41 12.07 14.48 14.44
CA THR A 41 11.87 15.54 13.46
C THR A 41 11.22 15.00 12.19
N PRO A 42 10.00 15.45 11.81
CA PRO A 42 9.36 15.04 10.57
C PRO A 42 10.18 15.47 9.35
N LEU A 43 10.29 14.60 8.35
CA LEU A 43 10.91 14.93 7.06
C LEU A 43 10.04 15.88 6.22
N ALA A 44 8.73 15.79 6.39
CA ALA A 44 7.77 16.60 5.67
C ALA A 44 6.46 16.73 6.45
N PHE A 45 5.68 17.75 6.10
CA PHE A 45 4.30 17.89 6.53
C PHE A 45 3.38 17.54 5.37
N ILE A 46 2.38 16.71 5.64
CA ILE A 46 1.37 16.31 4.67
C ILE A 46 0.12 17.15 4.93
N THR A 47 -0.34 17.84 3.91
CA THR A 47 -1.42 18.84 4.04
C THR A 47 -2.72 18.42 3.36
N ASP A 48 -2.70 17.35 2.57
CA ASP A 48 -3.88 16.87 1.85
C ASP A 48 -3.84 15.35 1.69
N VAL A 49 -5.00 14.75 1.62
CA VAL A 49 -5.20 13.34 1.25
C VAL A 49 -6.33 13.24 0.24
N ARG A 50 -6.16 12.42 -0.77
CA ARG A 50 -7.16 12.15 -1.79
C ARG A 50 -7.51 10.67 -1.81
N TYR A 51 -8.80 10.37 -1.73
CA TYR A 51 -9.36 9.05 -1.93
C TYR A 51 -9.92 8.95 -3.34
N LEU A 52 -9.62 7.86 -4.02
CA LEU A 52 -10.07 7.62 -5.39
C LEU A 52 -11.17 6.57 -5.42
N PRO A 53 -12.10 6.67 -6.37
CA PRO A 53 -13.04 5.60 -6.63
C PRO A 53 -12.31 4.37 -7.20
N ASN A 54 -12.84 3.19 -6.98
CA ASN A 54 -12.37 1.96 -7.65
C ASN A 54 -12.73 2.01 -9.15
N ASN A 55 -11.95 2.78 -9.89
CA ASN A 55 -12.07 2.95 -11.33
C ASN A 55 -10.68 2.92 -11.95
N ALA A 56 -10.43 1.95 -12.82
CA ALA A 56 -9.09 1.70 -13.37
C ALA A 56 -8.51 2.90 -14.12
N ASP A 57 -9.31 3.64 -14.88
CA ASP A 57 -8.82 4.80 -15.64
C ASP A 57 -8.43 5.95 -14.71
N VAL A 58 -9.23 6.21 -13.67
CA VAL A 58 -8.94 7.24 -12.65
C VAL A 58 -7.67 6.87 -11.88
N ILE A 59 -7.52 5.61 -11.49
CA ILE A 59 -6.34 5.12 -10.76
C ILE A 59 -5.09 5.22 -11.65
N LYS A 60 -5.16 4.79 -12.92
CA LYS A 60 -4.05 4.90 -13.88
C LYS A 60 -3.66 6.36 -14.14
N GLN A 61 -4.63 7.25 -14.26
CA GLN A 61 -4.37 8.67 -14.39
C GLN A 61 -3.65 9.22 -13.16
N ALA A 62 -4.12 8.88 -11.95
CA ALA A 62 -3.50 9.32 -10.71
C ALA A 62 -2.06 8.80 -10.56
N ILE A 63 -1.77 7.55 -10.96
CA ILE A 63 -0.40 7.02 -10.98
C ILE A 63 0.49 7.84 -11.93
N ASN A 64 0.01 8.20 -13.12
CA ASN A 64 0.77 9.01 -14.07
C ASN A 64 1.04 10.43 -13.56
N GLU A 65 0.08 11.04 -12.86
CA GLU A 65 0.17 12.43 -12.41
C GLU A 65 0.89 12.59 -11.08
N HIS A 66 0.74 11.62 -10.18
CA HIS A 66 1.16 11.72 -8.79
C HIS A 66 2.16 10.64 -8.35
N GLY A 67 2.34 9.60 -9.14
CA GLY A 67 3.20 8.46 -8.83
C GLY A 67 2.47 7.40 -7.99
N ALA A 68 3.18 6.82 -7.04
CA ALA A 68 2.71 5.69 -6.26
C ALA A 68 1.49 6.04 -5.38
N LEU A 69 0.53 5.11 -5.30
CA LEU A 69 -0.69 5.24 -4.52
C LEU A 69 -0.74 4.17 -3.42
N TYR A 70 -1.44 4.44 -2.34
CA TYR A 70 -1.86 3.42 -1.38
C TYR A 70 -3.00 2.60 -1.99
N THR A 71 -2.98 1.29 -1.78
CA THR A 71 -4.13 0.42 -1.99
C THR A 71 -4.17 -0.71 -0.97
N ASN A 72 -5.35 -1.28 -0.77
CA ASN A 72 -5.57 -2.46 0.04
C ASN A 72 -5.93 -3.67 -0.82
N LEU A 73 -5.80 -4.85 -0.24
CA LEU A 73 -6.22 -6.13 -0.80
C LEU A 73 -6.52 -7.12 0.32
N HIS A 74 -7.16 -8.22 -0.02
CA HIS A 74 -7.17 -9.39 0.85
C HIS A 74 -5.94 -10.26 0.53
N VAL A 75 -5.22 -10.69 1.55
CA VAL A 75 -4.18 -11.72 1.45
C VAL A 75 -4.65 -12.91 2.26
N ALA A 76 -4.81 -14.05 1.59
CA ALA A 76 -5.22 -15.30 2.23
C ALA A 76 -4.22 -15.68 3.34
N ASP A 77 -4.72 -16.02 4.48
CA ASP A 77 -3.94 -16.40 5.65
C ASP A 77 -4.65 -17.50 6.48
N SER A 78 -3.97 -18.00 7.50
CA SER A 78 -4.52 -19.05 8.36
C SER A 78 -5.68 -18.58 9.24
N GLU A 79 -5.88 -17.30 9.46
CA GLU A 79 -6.98 -16.75 10.25
C GLU A 79 -8.29 -16.78 9.46
N SER A 80 -8.21 -16.55 8.13
CA SER A 80 -9.35 -16.72 7.21
C SER A 80 -9.65 -18.19 6.87
N GLY A 81 -8.76 -19.11 7.24
CA GLY A 81 -8.85 -20.53 6.88
C GLY A 81 -8.43 -20.82 5.43
N GLU A 82 -7.82 -19.86 4.79
CA GLU A 82 -7.32 -19.91 3.41
C GLU A 82 -5.79 -20.05 3.41
N THR A 83 -5.22 -20.47 2.30
CA THR A 83 -3.77 -20.51 2.15
C THR A 83 -3.33 -19.54 1.08
N TYR A 84 -2.24 -18.83 1.36
CA TYR A 84 -1.65 -17.86 0.44
C TYR A 84 -1.38 -18.45 -0.96
N ASP A 85 -0.93 -19.71 -1.02
CA ASP A 85 -0.59 -20.41 -2.27
C ASP A 85 -1.82 -20.73 -3.16
N GLU A 86 -3.04 -20.62 -2.63
CA GLU A 86 -4.25 -20.79 -3.45
C GLU A 86 -4.45 -19.65 -4.43
N TYR A 87 -4.01 -18.44 -4.09
CA TYR A 87 -4.24 -17.23 -4.86
C TYR A 87 -2.97 -16.62 -5.45
N MET A 88 -1.79 -16.98 -4.92
CA MET A 88 -0.50 -16.53 -5.43
C MET A 88 0.12 -17.57 -6.36
N ASN A 89 0.39 -17.16 -7.58
CA ASN A 89 1.05 -18.00 -8.57
C ASN A 89 2.60 -17.91 -8.45
N SER A 90 3.29 -18.89 -8.99
CA SER A 90 4.77 -18.97 -8.95
C SER A 90 5.49 -17.82 -9.69
N ASP A 91 4.80 -17.08 -10.55
CA ASP A 91 5.28 -15.91 -11.27
C ASP A 91 4.92 -14.59 -10.57
N TYR A 92 4.58 -14.67 -9.28
CA TYR A 92 4.18 -13.54 -8.43
C TYR A 92 2.96 -12.77 -8.95
N THR A 93 2.04 -13.46 -9.61
CA THR A 93 0.73 -12.95 -9.94
C THR A 93 -0.30 -13.41 -8.90
N TYR A 94 -1.16 -12.51 -8.46
CA TYR A 94 -2.17 -12.74 -7.42
C TYR A 94 -3.56 -12.50 -7.96
N TYR A 95 -4.49 -13.39 -7.64
CA TYR A 95 -5.91 -13.23 -7.94
C TYR A 95 -6.77 -13.83 -6.85
N TYR A 96 -7.40 -12.98 -6.06
CA TYR A 96 -8.41 -13.35 -5.07
C TYR A 96 -9.81 -13.14 -5.63
N ASN A 97 -10.67 -14.15 -5.49
CA ASN A 97 -12.05 -14.13 -5.97
C ASN A 97 -13.08 -14.38 -4.86
N GLY A 98 -12.66 -14.27 -3.60
CA GLY A 98 -13.48 -14.46 -2.40
C GLY A 98 -14.14 -13.17 -1.91
N GLU A 99 -14.77 -13.29 -0.73
CA GLU A 99 -15.55 -12.21 -0.12
C GLU A 99 -14.95 -11.69 1.19
N GLU A 100 -13.85 -12.30 1.69
CA GLU A 100 -13.23 -11.87 2.94
C GLU A 100 -12.76 -10.41 2.85
N PRO A 101 -12.83 -9.67 3.95
CA PRO A 101 -12.44 -8.26 3.96
C PRO A 101 -10.95 -8.08 3.69
N THR A 102 -10.57 -6.90 3.24
CA THR A 102 -9.16 -6.52 3.06
C THR A 102 -8.42 -6.55 4.38
N ASN A 103 -7.22 -7.15 4.39
CA ASN A 103 -6.37 -7.32 5.57
C ASN A 103 -4.92 -6.89 5.36
N HIS A 104 -4.57 -6.46 4.14
CA HIS A 104 -3.21 -6.05 3.79
C HIS A 104 -3.21 -4.76 2.97
N ALA A 105 -2.14 -3.98 3.11
CA ALA A 105 -1.93 -2.74 2.38
C ALA A 105 -0.60 -2.79 1.61
N VAL A 106 -0.62 -2.31 0.37
CA VAL A 106 0.54 -2.26 -0.50
C VAL A 106 0.61 -0.92 -1.24
N THR A 107 1.73 -0.68 -1.92
CA THR A 107 1.90 0.50 -2.76
C THR A 107 1.64 0.13 -4.23
N LEU A 108 0.63 0.74 -4.81
CA LEU A 108 0.29 0.61 -6.22
C LEU A 108 1.19 1.55 -7.05
N VAL A 109 2.02 0.98 -7.92
CA VAL A 109 3.07 1.74 -8.64
C VAL A 109 2.89 1.76 -10.15
N GLY A 110 2.00 0.93 -10.70
CA GLY A 110 1.80 0.84 -12.13
C GLY A 110 0.77 -0.22 -12.52
N TRP A 111 0.78 -0.56 -13.80
CA TRP A 111 -0.08 -1.60 -14.35
C TRP A 111 0.52 -2.21 -15.62
N ASP A 112 0.06 -3.42 -15.98
CA ASP A 112 0.30 -4.06 -17.26
C ASP A 112 -1.01 -4.61 -17.80
N ASN A 113 -1.52 -4.03 -18.90
CA ASN A 113 -2.78 -4.45 -19.51
C ASN A 113 -2.71 -5.84 -20.17
N ASN A 114 -1.51 -6.34 -20.42
CA ASN A 114 -1.27 -7.61 -21.11
C ASN A 114 -0.81 -8.73 -20.15
N LYS A 115 -0.63 -8.43 -18.87
CA LYS A 115 -0.19 -9.43 -17.91
C LYS A 115 -1.25 -10.52 -17.78
N PHE A 116 -0.86 -11.76 -18.05
CA PHE A 116 -1.67 -12.92 -17.75
C PHE A 116 -1.58 -13.24 -16.25
N VAL A 117 -2.72 -13.50 -15.64
CA VAL A 117 -2.81 -13.94 -14.24
C VAL A 117 -3.59 -15.24 -14.23
N ASN A 118 -2.95 -16.32 -13.83
CA ASN A 118 -3.57 -17.64 -13.81
C ASN A 118 -4.78 -17.64 -12.87
N GLY A 119 -5.89 -18.23 -13.32
CA GLY A 119 -7.16 -18.26 -12.57
C GLY A 119 -8.05 -17.04 -12.78
N ALA A 120 -7.51 -15.90 -13.22
CA ALA A 120 -8.31 -14.71 -13.51
C ALA A 120 -9.09 -14.83 -14.84
N PRO A 121 -10.28 -14.21 -14.95
CA PRO A 121 -11.13 -14.33 -16.15
C PRO A 121 -10.61 -13.56 -17.37
N GLY A 122 -9.55 -12.77 -17.24
CA GLY A 122 -8.98 -11.98 -18.33
C GLY A 122 -7.57 -11.48 -18.04
N TYR A 123 -7.04 -10.70 -18.98
CA TYR A 123 -5.71 -10.10 -18.89
C TYR A 123 -5.76 -8.76 -18.16
N GLY A 124 -4.59 -8.37 -17.66
CA GLY A 124 -4.34 -7.10 -17.01
C GLY A 124 -4.14 -7.25 -15.51
N ALA A 125 -3.13 -6.55 -15.04
CA ALA A 125 -2.77 -6.54 -13.62
C ALA A 125 -2.24 -5.18 -13.17
N TRP A 126 -2.45 -4.89 -11.91
CA TRP A 126 -1.79 -3.84 -11.16
C TRP A 126 -0.40 -4.28 -10.76
N ILE A 127 0.57 -3.38 -10.83
CA ILE A 127 1.94 -3.60 -10.33
C ILE A 127 2.01 -2.99 -8.93
N CYS A 128 2.29 -3.83 -7.94
CA CYS A 128 2.31 -3.42 -6.54
C CYS A 128 3.68 -3.68 -5.91
N LYS A 129 4.12 -2.76 -5.06
CA LYS A 129 5.27 -2.94 -4.18
C LYS A 129 4.77 -3.40 -2.82
N ASN A 130 5.29 -4.55 -2.37
CA ASN A 130 4.99 -5.09 -1.06
C ASN A 130 6.01 -4.60 0.01
N SER A 131 5.71 -4.86 1.28
CA SER A 131 6.56 -4.52 2.44
C SER A 131 7.34 -5.72 3.00
N TRP A 132 7.44 -6.84 2.25
CA TRP A 132 8.08 -8.09 2.72
C TRP A 132 9.55 -8.23 2.31
N GLY A 133 10.17 -7.12 1.92
CA GLY A 133 11.57 -7.07 1.53
C GLY A 133 11.81 -7.34 0.04
N ASN A 134 13.05 -7.07 -0.39
CA ASN A 134 13.46 -7.20 -1.78
C ASN A 134 13.81 -8.64 -2.22
N THR A 135 13.86 -9.58 -1.28
CA THR A 135 14.07 -11.01 -1.57
C THR A 135 12.75 -11.73 -1.85
N TRP A 136 11.62 -11.10 -1.59
CA TRP A 136 10.29 -11.60 -1.91
C TRP A 136 9.82 -11.04 -3.25
N GLY A 137 9.02 -11.82 -3.98
CA GLY A 137 8.45 -11.36 -5.25
C GLY A 137 9.51 -11.08 -6.32
N GLU A 138 9.18 -10.24 -7.26
CA GLU A 138 10.12 -9.67 -8.23
C GLU A 138 10.84 -8.46 -7.62
N ASN A 139 11.86 -8.68 -6.79
CA ASN A 139 12.56 -7.63 -6.04
C ASN A 139 11.62 -6.79 -5.14
N GLY A 140 10.67 -7.43 -4.49
CA GLY A 140 9.68 -6.80 -3.63
C GLY A 140 8.39 -6.39 -4.33
N TYR A 141 8.27 -6.66 -5.63
CA TYR A 141 7.07 -6.35 -6.43
C TYR A 141 6.30 -7.61 -6.78
N PHE A 142 5.02 -7.43 -7.09
CA PHE A 142 4.12 -8.48 -7.55
C PHE A 142 2.97 -7.88 -8.37
N TYR A 143 2.15 -8.73 -8.96
CA TYR A 143 1.06 -8.32 -9.82
C TYR A 143 -0.28 -8.78 -9.23
N ILE A 144 -1.27 -7.89 -9.20
CA ILE A 144 -2.63 -8.23 -8.77
C ILE A 144 -3.56 -8.09 -9.97
N SER A 145 -4.33 -9.14 -10.27
CA SER A 145 -5.30 -9.11 -11.37
C SER A 145 -6.24 -7.92 -11.26
N TYR A 146 -6.61 -7.31 -12.39
CA TYR A 146 -7.72 -6.34 -12.45
C TYR A 146 -9.07 -6.91 -12.00
N TYR A 147 -9.20 -8.23 -12.01
CA TYR A 147 -10.41 -8.97 -11.65
C TYR A 147 -10.41 -9.42 -10.18
N ASP A 148 -9.39 -9.10 -9.42
CA ASP A 148 -9.35 -9.32 -7.98
C ASP A 148 -10.51 -8.59 -7.30
N THR A 149 -11.23 -9.29 -6.42
CA THR A 149 -12.48 -8.77 -5.86
C THR A 149 -12.26 -7.75 -4.74
N LYS A 150 -11.05 -7.69 -4.20
CA LYS A 150 -10.71 -6.87 -3.01
C LYS A 150 -9.68 -5.80 -3.26
N VAL A 151 -8.90 -5.89 -4.34
CA VAL A 151 -7.95 -4.84 -4.67
C VAL A 151 -8.66 -3.52 -4.98
N ASN A 152 -8.10 -2.44 -4.53
CA ASN A 152 -8.61 -1.09 -4.74
C ASN A 152 -9.99 -0.79 -4.10
N GLU A 153 -10.42 -1.55 -3.08
CA GLU A 153 -11.57 -1.13 -2.27
C GLU A 153 -11.29 0.23 -1.57
N GLU A 154 -10.04 0.48 -1.21
CA GLU A 154 -9.57 1.78 -0.76
C GLU A 154 -8.30 2.17 -1.52
N VAL A 155 -8.34 3.29 -2.24
CA VAL A 155 -7.18 3.87 -2.92
C VAL A 155 -6.98 5.29 -2.42
N ALA A 156 -5.76 5.61 -2.01
CA ALA A 156 -5.45 6.94 -1.49
C ALA A 156 -4.04 7.41 -1.88
N PHE A 157 -3.84 8.71 -1.90
CA PHE A 157 -2.53 9.33 -2.03
C PHE A 157 -2.48 10.69 -1.33
N TRP A 158 -1.28 11.19 -1.08
CA TRP A 158 -1.02 12.44 -0.37
C TRP A 158 -0.28 13.39 -1.32
N PRO A 159 -1.03 14.22 -2.11
CA PRO A 159 -0.47 15.00 -3.21
C PRO A 159 0.41 16.16 -2.75
N ASN A 160 0.11 16.72 -1.59
CA ASN A 160 0.75 17.92 -1.10
C ASN A 160 1.62 17.61 0.13
N ARG A 161 2.91 17.89 0.00
CA ARG A 161 3.86 17.86 1.10
C ARG A 161 4.61 19.19 1.16
N ILE A 162 4.86 19.64 2.37
CA ILE A 162 5.77 20.74 2.65
C ILE A 162 7.00 20.14 3.30
N GLU A 163 8.16 20.22 2.65
CA GLU A 163 9.40 19.73 3.22
C GLU A 163 9.73 20.52 4.49
N TYR A 164 10.13 19.80 5.55
CA TYR A 164 10.58 20.45 6.78
C TYR A 164 11.85 21.25 6.48
N LYS A 165 11.78 22.55 6.73
CA LYS A 165 12.96 23.42 6.76
C LYS A 165 13.10 23.92 8.20
N GLU A 166 14.25 23.73 8.81
CA GLU A 166 14.55 24.12 10.20
C GLU A 166 14.18 25.57 10.56
N ASN A 167 13.95 26.42 9.56
CA ASN A 167 13.64 27.84 9.72
C ASN A 167 12.14 28.18 9.67
N LEU A 168 11.25 27.20 9.49
CA LEU A 168 9.80 27.39 9.63
C LEU A 168 9.41 27.19 11.11
N LYS A 169 9.76 28.15 11.94
CA LYS A 169 9.11 28.29 13.25
C LYS A 169 7.73 28.90 13.00
N ILE A 170 6.72 28.05 13.12
CA ILE A 170 5.32 28.50 13.21
C ILE A 170 5.09 28.96 14.66
#